data_2c8817d95a3a7cb0d84147663347af95
#
_entry.id   2c8817d95a3a7cb0d84147663347af95
#
_cell.length_a   1.000
_cell.length_b   1.000
_cell.length_c   1.000
_cell.angle_alpha   90.00
_cell.angle_beta   90.00
_cell.angle_gamma   90.00
#
_symmetry.space_group_name_H-M   'P 1'
#
loop_
_entity.id
_entity.type
_entity.pdbx_description
1 polymer ?
#
loop_
_entity_poly.entity_id
_entity_poly.type
_entity_poly.pdbx_seq_one_letter_code
_entity_poly.pdbx_strand_id
1 'polypeptide(L)'
;MRCHVRLPVPESIPDMRAAAFARLLPVILPLGTIALARLLTFSDWATQQAGLAAILYAWIVADSLLLGLIAKAPEHKPGLFQVLGIVSLATLAILLGASAPVRDIYFSLPPVLFAAAGILMLFAIWGGVRIISAWRQTRSWRTGFENVFPKQLVRIAISECRVLWLGLFRWRSPVDAPAGTRAFAYHTYLTPMLAALLVLQLIELSVVHLLLMRWSPSIAWIILGLSTWGVIWTIALLKSFRIKPVLLKNRSVHVRTGMIYDFEIPINSIADTRTGFTSDELATARILNLALMSSPNVTLRLAEPITIRTFSGRRKKISGVALRLDDSSGFVTELARRS
;
A
#
# COMPACT_ATOMS: atom_id res chain seq x y z
N MET A 1 25.56 36.35 46.05
CA MET A 1 24.50 36.13 45.07
C MET A 1 24.84 34.90 44.22
N ARG A 2 24.16 33.75 44.45
CA ARG A 2 24.34 32.53 43.64
C ARG A 2 23.18 32.48 42.66
N CYS A 3 23.44 32.67 41.38
CA CYS A 3 22.47 32.45 40.32
C CYS A 3 22.26 30.95 40.14
N HIS A 4 21.09 30.47 40.51
CA HIS A 4 20.62 29.14 40.13
C HIS A 4 20.11 29.17 38.68
N VAL A 5 20.93 28.68 37.76
CA VAL A 5 20.49 28.38 36.38
C VAL A 5 19.64 27.11 36.47
N ARG A 6 18.31 27.23 36.30
CA ARG A 6 17.41 26.09 36.07
C ARG A 6 17.64 25.59 34.64
N LEU A 7 18.19 24.40 34.52
CA LEU A 7 18.24 23.67 33.28
C LEU A 7 16.79 23.33 32.85
N PRO A 8 16.42 23.52 31.57
CA PRO A 8 15.10 23.12 31.09
C PRO A 8 14.96 21.59 31.19
N VAL A 9 13.89 21.14 31.82
CA VAL A 9 13.48 19.73 31.85
C VAL A 9 13.27 19.29 30.40
N PRO A 10 13.88 18.16 29.94
CA PRO A 10 13.64 17.69 28.59
C PRO A 10 12.16 17.33 28.46
N GLU A 11 11.45 18.00 27.55
CA GLU A 11 10.09 17.61 27.14
C GLU A 11 10.14 16.13 26.74
N SER A 12 9.34 15.32 27.41
CA SER A 12 9.19 13.89 27.12
C SER A 12 8.82 13.73 25.65
N ILE A 13 9.70 13.11 24.87
CA ILE A 13 9.45 12.74 23.47
C ILE A 13 8.17 11.90 23.46
N PRO A 14 7.06 12.37 22.87
CA PRO A 14 5.83 11.59 22.85
C PRO A 14 6.12 10.28 22.14
N ASP A 15 5.74 9.17 22.78
CA ASP A 15 5.98 7.83 22.28
C ASP A 15 5.31 7.70 20.90
N MET A 16 6.11 7.79 19.84
CA MET A 16 5.63 7.77 18.44
C MET A 16 4.80 6.51 18.13
N ARG A 17 4.98 5.44 18.91
CA ARG A 17 4.22 4.20 18.81
C ARG A 17 2.81 4.38 19.37
N ALA A 18 2.68 5.02 20.52
CA ALA A 18 1.39 5.32 21.15
C ALA A 18 0.56 6.27 20.26
N ALA A 19 1.18 7.31 19.71
CA ALA A 19 0.52 8.24 18.80
C ALA A 19 0.11 7.60 17.46
N ALA A 20 0.88 6.65 16.94
CA ALA A 20 0.53 5.89 15.74
C ALA A 20 -0.63 4.92 16.01
N PHE A 21 -0.62 4.25 17.17
CA PHE A 21 -1.68 3.34 17.58
C PHE A 21 -3.01 4.06 17.82
N ALA A 22 -2.97 5.21 18.51
CA ALA A 22 -4.16 6.05 18.74
C ALA A 22 -4.82 6.52 17.42
N ARG A 23 -4.05 6.75 16.35
CA ARG A 23 -4.57 7.13 15.01
C ARG A 23 -5.24 5.96 14.27
N LEU A 24 -4.87 4.73 14.59
CA LEU A 24 -5.43 3.53 13.95
C LEU A 24 -6.62 2.97 14.71
N LEU A 25 -6.74 3.28 16.00
CA LEU A 25 -7.80 2.80 16.89
C LEU A 25 -9.22 3.03 16.34
N PRO A 26 -9.57 4.22 15.79
CA PRO A 26 -10.89 4.49 15.21
C PRO A 26 -11.24 3.65 13.98
N VAL A 27 -10.27 2.96 13.39
CA VAL A 27 -10.48 2.06 12.25
C VAL A 27 -10.43 0.60 12.70
N ILE A 28 -9.46 0.26 13.56
CA ILE A 28 -9.26 -1.12 14.02
C ILE A 28 -10.42 -1.57 14.91
N LEU A 29 -10.92 -0.70 15.79
CA LEU A 29 -11.96 -1.07 16.74
C LEU A 29 -13.29 -1.41 16.06
N PRO A 30 -13.86 -0.61 15.13
CA PRO A 30 -15.05 -0.98 14.39
C PRO A 30 -14.88 -2.26 13.57
N LEU A 31 -13.73 -2.42 12.88
CA LEU A 31 -13.47 -3.62 12.08
C LEU A 31 -13.34 -4.87 12.96
N GLY A 32 -12.67 -4.75 14.11
CA GLY A 32 -12.55 -5.83 15.09
C GLY A 32 -13.91 -6.24 15.67
N THR A 33 -14.77 -5.25 16.00
CA THR A 33 -16.11 -5.51 16.50
C THR A 33 -16.98 -6.21 15.45
N ILE A 34 -16.92 -5.78 14.20
CA ILE A 34 -17.65 -6.43 13.09
C ILE A 34 -17.13 -7.86 12.86
N ALA A 35 -15.81 -8.06 12.89
CA ALA A 35 -15.22 -9.39 12.75
C ALA A 35 -15.65 -10.34 13.88
N LEU A 36 -15.65 -9.84 15.12
CA LEU A 36 -16.12 -10.61 16.27
C LEU A 36 -17.60 -10.93 16.16
N ALA A 37 -18.43 -9.95 15.83
CA ALA A 37 -19.85 -10.15 15.61
C ALA A 37 -20.12 -11.18 14.49
N ARG A 38 -19.34 -11.13 13.41
CA ARG A 38 -19.40 -12.15 12.36
C ARG A 38 -19.07 -13.54 12.89
N LEU A 39 -18.02 -13.70 13.68
CA LEU A 39 -17.68 -14.99 14.28
C LEU A 39 -18.80 -15.53 15.15
N LEU A 40 -19.49 -14.65 15.91
CA LEU A 40 -20.64 -15.04 16.71
C LEU A 40 -21.82 -15.55 15.87
N THR A 41 -21.98 -15.13 14.61
CA THR A 41 -23.03 -15.67 13.73
C THR A 41 -22.83 -17.15 13.37
N PHE A 42 -21.66 -17.72 13.60
CA PHE A 42 -21.34 -19.14 13.36
C PHE A 42 -21.54 -20.02 14.61
N SER A 43 -21.97 -19.44 15.74
CA SER A 43 -22.25 -20.20 16.95
C SER A 43 -23.53 -21.01 16.86
N ASP A 44 -23.62 -22.07 17.66
CA ASP A 44 -24.86 -22.90 17.77
C ASP A 44 -26.05 -22.07 18.21
N TRP A 45 -25.83 -21.10 19.10
CA TRP A 45 -26.86 -20.16 19.51
C TRP A 45 -27.44 -19.36 18.33
N ALA A 46 -26.57 -18.86 17.46
CA ALA A 46 -26.96 -18.06 16.29
C ALA A 46 -27.73 -18.92 15.26
N THR A 47 -27.43 -20.20 15.15
CA THR A 47 -28.18 -21.11 14.27
C THR A 47 -29.60 -21.43 14.84
N GLN A 48 -29.71 -21.57 16.15
CA GLN A 48 -31.01 -21.83 16.83
C GLN A 48 -31.89 -20.58 16.90
N GLN A 49 -31.28 -19.38 17.03
CA GLN A 49 -31.95 -18.10 17.16
C GLN A 49 -31.60 -17.16 15.99
N ALA A 50 -31.68 -17.67 14.74
CA ALA A 50 -31.21 -16.97 13.56
C ALA A 50 -31.82 -15.56 13.38
N GLY A 51 -33.09 -15.37 13.74
CA GLY A 51 -33.76 -14.07 13.67
C GLY A 51 -33.16 -13.03 14.64
N LEU A 52 -32.92 -13.42 15.91
CA LEU A 52 -32.28 -12.55 16.90
C LEU A 52 -30.81 -12.27 16.51
N ALA A 53 -30.08 -13.28 16.08
CA ALA A 53 -28.71 -13.15 15.61
C ALA A 53 -28.62 -12.20 14.41
N ALA A 54 -29.58 -12.23 13.49
CA ALA A 54 -29.65 -11.31 12.36
C ALA A 54 -29.81 -9.85 12.83
N ILE A 55 -30.77 -9.58 13.72
CA ILE A 55 -31.01 -8.24 14.25
C ILE A 55 -29.77 -7.71 14.96
N LEU A 56 -29.16 -8.51 15.84
CA LEU A 56 -27.97 -8.11 16.60
C LEU A 56 -26.77 -7.87 15.69
N TYR A 57 -26.57 -8.74 14.71
CA TYR A 57 -25.47 -8.58 13.75
C TYR A 57 -25.62 -7.29 12.92
N ALA A 58 -26.84 -7.04 12.39
CA ALA A 58 -27.14 -5.81 11.66
C ALA A 58 -26.90 -4.56 12.51
N TRP A 59 -27.34 -4.59 13.77
CA TRP A 59 -27.13 -3.49 14.71
C TRP A 59 -25.65 -3.23 14.95
N ILE A 60 -24.89 -4.26 15.32
CA ILE A 60 -23.45 -4.12 15.63
C ILE A 60 -22.68 -3.59 14.42
N VAL A 61 -22.98 -4.07 13.21
CA VAL A 61 -22.34 -3.58 11.97
C VAL A 61 -22.68 -2.11 11.73
N ALA A 62 -23.95 -1.73 11.82
CA ALA A 62 -24.41 -0.37 11.59
C ALA A 62 -23.80 0.61 12.61
N ASP A 63 -23.87 0.27 13.90
CA ASP A 63 -23.36 1.09 14.99
C ASP A 63 -21.84 1.24 14.93
N SER A 64 -21.10 0.15 14.71
CA SER A 64 -19.62 0.17 14.60
C SER A 64 -19.15 1.05 13.45
N LEU A 65 -19.78 0.97 12.29
CA LEU A 65 -19.42 1.79 11.12
C LEU A 65 -19.78 3.26 11.33
N LEU A 66 -20.93 3.54 11.98
CA LEU A 66 -21.35 4.91 12.28
C LEU A 66 -20.42 5.57 13.30
N LEU A 67 -20.08 4.85 14.38
CA LEU A 67 -19.10 5.31 15.38
C LEU A 67 -17.73 5.56 14.76
N GLY A 68 -17.28 4.68 13.84
CA GLY A 68 -16.04 4.85 13.09
C GLY A 68 -16.06 6.13 12.22
N LEU A 69 -17.22 6.48 11.64
CA LEU A 69 -17.38 7.73 10.89
C LEU A 69 -17.26 8.96 11.80
N ILE A 70 -17.98 8.96 12.92
CA ILE A 70 -18.01 10.06 13.88
C ILE A 70 -16.63 10.27 14.51
N ALA A 71 -15.96 9.20 14.91
CA ALA A 71 -14.64 9.27 15.51
C ALA A 71 -13.56 9.81 14.56
N LYS A 72 -13.74 9.65 13.25
CA LYS A 72 -12.77 10.11 12.23
C LYS A 72 -13.00 11.55 11.76
N ALA A 73 -14.16 12.13 12.01
CA ALA A 73 -14.54 13.47 11.56
C ALA A 73 -14.98 14.38 12.73
N PRO A 74 -14.15 14.58 13.78
CA PRO A 74 -14.58 15.32 14.96
C PRO A 74 -14.87 16.82 14.68
N GLU A 75 -14.31 17.39 13.62
CA GLU A 75 -14.41 18.83 13.32
C GLU A 75 -15.46 19.19 12.25
N HIS A 76 -15.96 18.21 11.49
CA HIS A 76 -16.89 18.46 10.38
C HIS A 76 -18.04 17.47 10.37
N LYS A 77 -19.27 17.95 10.28
CA LYS A 77 -20.44 17.08 10.09
C LYS A 77 -20.27 16.27 8.81
N PRO A 78 -20.48 14.94 8.86
CA PRO A 78 -20.39 14.08 7.68
C PRO A 78 -21.43 14.52 6.63
N GLY A 79 -21.01 14.67 5.38
CA GLY A 79 -21.90 14.97 4.28
C GLY A 79 -22.84 13.79 3.96
N LEU A 80 -24.02 14.08 3.40
CA LEU A 80 -25.01 13.05 3.03
C LEU A 80 -24.43 11.90 2.20
N PHE A 81 -23.49 12.20 1.30
CA PHE A 81 -22.84 11.17 0.49
C PHE A 81 -21.95 10.22 1.32
N GLN A 82 -21.29 10.74 2.35
CA GLN A 82 -20.47 9.91 3.25
C GLN A 82 -21.34 9.00 4.10
N VAL A 83 -22.46 9.52 4.60
CA VAL A 83 -23.45 8.73 5.34
C VAL A 83 -24.03 7.62 4.45
N LEU A 84 -24.46 7.97 3.23
CA LEU A 84 -24.95 6.97 2.26
C LEU A 84 -23.91 5.90 1.94
N GLY A 85 -22.65 6.29 1.80
CA GLY A 85 -21.54 5.35 1.58
C GLY A 85 -21.35 4.37 2.73
N ILE A 86 -21.45 4.84 3.97
CA ILE A 86 -21.35 3.98 5.16
C ILE A 86 -22.57 3.08 5.29
N VAL A 87 -23.77 3.59 5.06
CA VAL A 87 -25.00 2.76 5.07
C VAL A 87 -24.92 1.68 3.98
N SER A 88 -24.40 2.03 2.79
CA SER A 88 -24.18 1.04 1.72
C SER A 88 -23.15 -0.02 2.12
N LEU A 89 -22.05 0.38 2.76
CA LEU A 89 -21.05 -0.55 3.26
C LEU A 89 -21.60 -1.44 4.36
N ALA A 90 -22.38 -0.89 5.29
CA ALA A 90 -23.09 -1.66 6.32
C ALA A 90 -24.04 -2.69 5.69
N THR A 91 -24.82 -2.28 4.71
CA THR A 91 -25.74 -3.16 3.97
C THR A 91 -24.99 -4.34 3.33
N LEU A 92 -23.87 -4.07 2.65
CA LEU A 92 -23.02 -5.13 2.07
C LEU A 92 -22.42 -6.04 3.15
N ALA A 93 -21.92 -5.47 4.24
CA ALA A 93 -21.36 -6.25 5.34
C ALA A 93 -22.41 -7.15 6.00
N ILE A 94 -23.64 -6.69 6.15
CA ILE A 94 -24.75 -7.45 6.71
C ILE A 94 -25.14 -8.59 5.76
N LEU A 95 -25.37 -8.30 4.48
CA LEU A 95 -25.85 -9.29 3.51
C LEU A 95 -24.80 -10.34 3.16
N LEU A 96 -23.51 -9.96 3.11
CA LEU A 96 -22.44 -10.86 2.68
C LEU A 96 -21.64 -11.44 3.85
N GLY A 97 -21.64 -10.76 5.00
CA GLY A 97 -20.81 -11.11 6.14
C GLY A 97 -21.38 -12.19 7.05
N ALA A 98 -22.69 -12.30 7.17
CA ALA A 98 -23.35 -13.24 8.07
C ALA A 98 -23.19 -14.71 7.66
N SER A 99 -23.29 -15.64 8.62
CA SER A 99 -23.41 -17.08 8.35
C SER A 99 -24.66 -17.40 7.53
N ALA A 100 -24.71 -18.55 6.86
CA ALA A 100 -25.82 -18.92 6.00
C ALA A 100 -27.19 -18.87 6.72
N PRO A 101 -27.38 -19.46 7.91
CA PRO A 101 -28.68 -19.41 8.61
C PRO A 101 -29.15 -17.98 8.92
N VAL A 102 -28.21 -17.13 9.35
CA VAL A 102 -28.50 -15.71 9.68
C VAL A 102 -28.77 -14.90 8.41
N ARG A 103 -28.00 -15.17 7.36
CA ARG A 103 -28.16 -14.50 6.06
C ARG A 103 -29.51 -14.83 5.40
N ASP A 104 -29.96 -16.07 5.48
CA ASP A 104 -31.22 -16.52 4.90
C ASP A 104 -32.40 -15.78 5.49
N ILE A 105 -32.34 -15.32 6.75
CA ILE A 105 -33.36 -14.44 7.35
C ILE A 105 -33.47 -13.12 6.56
N TYR A 106 -32.36 -12.48 6.20
CA TYR A 106 -32.42 -11.25 5.41
C TYR A 106 -33.00 -11.50 4.01
N PHE A 107 -32.61 -12.62 3.37
CA PHE A 107 -33.10 -12.99 2.05
C PHE A 107 -34.55 -13.45 2.02
N SER A 108 -35.10 -13.89 3.16
CA SER A 108 -36.53 -14.25 3.30
C SER A 108 -37.45 -13.04 3.44
N LEU A 109 -36.89 -11.82 3.64
CA LEU A 109 -37.65 -10.59 3.84
C LEU A 109 -37.56 -9.66 2.61
N PRO A 110 -38.49 -9.73 1.64
CA PRO A 110 -38.47 -8.91 0.44
C PRO A 110 -38.30 -7.41 0.69
N PRO A 111 -38.94 -6.77 1.69
CA PRO A 111 -38.75 -5.35 1.96
C PRO A 111 -37.29 -4.99 2.30
N VAL A 112 -36.59 -5.87 3.02
CA VAL A 112 -35.15 -5.67 3.38
C VAL A 112 -34.29 -5.71 2.13
N LEU A 113 -34.56 -6.64 1.22
CA LEU A 113 -33.82 -6.75 -0.04
C LEU A 113 -34.06 -5.55 -0.96
N PHE A 114 -35.30 -5.09 -1.09
CA PHE A 114 -35.62 -3.91 -1.88
C PHE A 114 -34.97 -2.64 -1.30
N ALA A 115 -35.02 -2.47 0.03
CA ALA A 115 -34.33 -1.35 0.70
C ALA A 115 -32.84 -1.41 0.49
N ALA A 116 -32.22 -2.59 0.67
CA ALA A 116 -30.79 -2.79 0.44
C ALA A 116 -30.39 -2.49 -1.01
N ALA A 117 -31.15 -3.02 -1.97
CA ALA A 117 -30.91 -2.76 -3.41
C ALA A 117 -31.07 -1.27 -3.73
N GLY A 118 -32.08 -0.59 -3.19
CA GLY A 118 -32.30 0.84 -3.37
C GLY A 118 -31.16 1.68 -2.82
N ILE A 119 -30.64 1.38 -1.63
CA ILE A 119 -29.50 2.07 -1.01
C ILE A 119 -28.25 1.90 -1.86
N LEU A 120 -27.95 0.66 -2.27
CA LEU A 120 -26.77 0.36 -3.08
C LEU A 120 -26.86 1.02 -4.46
N MET A 121 -28.05 0.97 -5.09
CA MET A 121 -28.28 1.62 -6.37
C MET A 121 -28.13 3.14 -6.27
N LEU A 122 -28.70 3.77 -5.25
CA LEU A 122 -28.59 5.20 -5.02
C LEU A 122 -27.13 5.63 -4.84
N PHE A 123 -26.37 4.87 -4.06
CA PHE A 123 -24.93 5.12 -3.89
C PHE A 123 -24.17 4.96 -5.19
N ALA A 124 -24.47 3.91 -5.98
CA ALA A 124 -23.80 3.65 -7.25
C ALA A 124 -24.12 4.76 -8.28
N ILE A 125 -25.38 5.18 -8.40
CA ILE A 125 -25.79 6.25 -9.32
C ILE A 125 -25.14 7.58 -8.90
N TRP A 126 -25.27 7.98 -7.64
CA TRP A 126 -24.70 9.24 -7.15
C TRP A 126 -23.19 9.25 -7.22
N GLY A 127 -22.52 8.14 -6.85
CA GLY A 127 -21.08 7.95 -7.00
C GLY A 127 -20.65 8.01 -8.47
N GLY A 128 -21.35 7.34 -9.35
CA GLY A 128 -21.11 7.36 -10.79
C GLY A 128 -21.21 8.77 -11.39
N VAL A 129 -22.27 9.50 -11.05
CA VAL A 129 -22.43 10.91 -11.47
C VAL A 129 -21.26 11.77 -10.99
N ARG A 130 -20.82 11.61 -9.74
CA ARG A 130 -19.66 12.34 -9.18
C ARG A 130 -18.35 12.00 -9.90
N ILE A 131 -18.11 10.72 -10.20
CA ILE A 131 -16.92 10.29 -10.93
C ILE A 131 -16.92 10.86 -12.34
N ILE A 132 -18.04 10.75 -13.06
CA ILE A 132 -18.15 11.24 -14.45
C ILE A 132 -18.03 12.75 -14.50
N SER A 133 -18.69 13.50 -13.60
CA SER A 133 -18.59 14.97 -13.55
C SER A 133 -17.18 15.44 -13.27
N ALA A 134 -16.49 14.82 -12.32
CA ALA A 134 -15.09 15.14 -12.03
C ALA A 134 -14.16 14.80 -13.20
N TRP A 135 -14.39 13.66 -13.88
CA TRP A 135 -13.63 13.30 -15.08
C TRP A 135 -13.85 14.30 -16.23
N ARG A 136 -15.09 14.76 -16.45
CA ARG A 136 -15.38 15.78 -17.47
C ARG A 136 -14.63 17.08 -17.23
N GLN A 137 -14.51 17.49 -15.93
CA GLN A 137 -13.83 18.73 -15.55
C GLN A 137 -12.30 18.61 -15.58
N THR A 138 -11.75 17.50 -15.07
CA THR A 138 -10.30 17.36 -14.84
C THR A 138 -9.59 16.45 -15.83
N ARG A 139 -10.36 15.72 -16.68
CA ARG A 139 -9.87 14.65 -17.58
C ARG A 139 -9.07 13.57 -16.84
N SER A 140 -9.25 13.44 -15.52
CA SER A 140 -8.56 12.49 -14.66
C SER A 140 -9.55 11.57 -13.94
N TRP A 141 -9.53 10.28 -14.27
CA TRP A 141 -10.30 9.27 -13.55
C TRP A 141 -9.94 9.17 -12.08
N ARG A 142 -8.65 9.37 -11.77
CA ARG A 142 -8.15 9.36 -10.40
C ARG A 142 -8.88 10.38 -9.53
N THR A 143 -9.00 11.61 -9.99
CA THR A 143 -9.72 12.67 -9.28
C THR A 143 -11.19 12.32 -9.07
N GLY A 144 -11.82 11.69 -10.07
CA GLY A 144 -13.17 11.19 -9.97
C GLY A 144 -13.35 10.17 -8.83
N PHE A 145 -12.49 9.17 -8.79
CA PHE A 145 -12.53 8.16 -7.72
C PHE A 145 -12.17 8.72 -6.34
N GLU A 146 -11.22 9.66 -6.26
CA GLU A 146 -10.85 10.33 -5.01
C GLU A 146 -11.99 11.20 -4.42
N ASN A 147 -13.00 11.57 -5.22
CA ASN A 147 -14.20 12.29 -4.76
C ASN A 147 -15.27 11.36 -4.14
N VAL A 148 -15.18 10.07 -4.42
CA VAL A 148 -16.14 9.05 -3.95
C VAL A 148 -15.53 8.19 -2.85
N PHE A 149 -14.27 7.80 -3.02
CA PHE A 149 -13.57 6.90 -2.11
C PHE A 149 -12.43 7.62 -1.39
N PRO A 150 -12.03 7.16 -0.19
CA PRO A 150 -10.87 7.69 0.51
C PRO A 150 -9.62 7.69 -0.37
N LYS A 151 -8.91 8.83 -0.42
CA LYS A 151 -7.70 9.01 -1.26
C LYS A 151 -6.65 7.90 -1.08
N GLN A 152 -6.55 7.35 0.13
CA GLN A 152 -5.64 6.26 0.44
C GLN A 152 -6.03 4.97 -0.28
N LEU A 153 -7.32 4.60 -0.26
CA LEU A 153 -7.84 3.42 -0.96
C LEU A 153 -7.67 3.54 -2.47
N VAL A 154 -8.01 4.70 -3.03
CA VAL A 154 -7.83 4.96 -4.48
C VAL A 154 -6.36 4.83 -4.87
N ARG A 155 -5.45 5.35 -4.05
CA ARG A 155 -4.00 5.22 -4.29
C ARG A 155 -3.54 3.76 -4.28
N ILE A 156 -3.98 2.99 -3.28
CA ILE A 156 -3.66 1.55 -3.18
C ILE A 156 -4.23 0.83 -4.40
N ALA A 157 -5.51 1.01 -4.71
CA ALA A 157 -6.16 0.35 -5.84
C ALA A 157 -5.45 0.65 -7.17
N ILE A 158 -5.09 1.92 -7.43
CA ILE A 158 -4.35 2.30 -8.64
C ILE A 158 -2.94 1.69 -8.64
N SER A 159 -2.26 1.62 -7.48
CA SER A 159 -0.94 0.97 -7.41
C SER A 159 -1.04 -0.52 -7.71
N GLU A 160 -2.03 -1.21 -7.17
CA GLU A 160 -2.26 -2.63 -7.42
C GLU A 160 -2.66 -2.92 -8.88
N CYS A 161 -3.56 -2.12 -9.45
CA CYS A 161 -3.88 -2.22 -10.88
C CYS A 161 -2.64 -2.03 -11.76
N ARG A 162 -1.75 -1.10 -11.40
CA ARG A 162 -0.48 -0.88 -12.12
C ARG A 162 0.46 -2.08 -12.00
N VAL A 163 0.54 -2.68 -10.81
CA VAL A 163 1.34 -3.90 -10.58
C VAL A 163 0.80 -5.05 -11.41
N LEU A 164 -0.51 -5.31 -11.37
CA LEU A 164 -1.15 -6.35 -12.18
C LEU A 164 -0.92 -6.12 -13.67
N TRP A 165 -1.12 -4.89 -14.14
CA TRP A 165 -0.88 -4.54 -15.54
C TRP A 165 0.57 -4.80 -15.95
N LEU A 166 1.53 -4.42 -15.12
CA LEU A 166 2.95 -4.66 -15.36
C LEU A 166 3.26 -6.16 -15.34
N GLY A 167 2.76 -6.89 -14.33
CA GLY A 167 3.00 -8.32 -14.18
C GLY A 167 2.45 -9.15 -15.34
N LEU A 168 1.21 -8.90 -15.74
CA LEU A 168 0.50 -9.72 -16.72
C LEU A 168 0.77 -9.31 -18.16
N PHE A 169 0.81 -8.00 -18.48
CA PHE A 169 0.72 -7.54 -19.88
C PHE A 169 2.02 -6.98 -20.45
N ARG A 170 2.87 -6.31 -19.66
CA ARG A 170 4.07 -5.62 -20.19
C ARG A 170 5.31 -6.54 -20.27
N TRP A 171 5.30 -7.54 -21.14
CA TRP A 171 6.41 -8.48 -21.28
C TRP A 171 7.61 -7.94 -22.08
N ARG A 172 7.38 -7.17 -23.13
CA ARG A 172 8.39 -6.65 -24.07
C ARG A 172 8.55 -5.13 -24.01
N SER A 173 8.29 -4.52 -22.85
CA SER A 173 8.47 -3.07 -22.71
C SER A 173 9.93 -2.69 -22.84
N PRO A 174 10.26 -1.66 -23.63
CA PRO A 174 11.60 -1.10 -23.67
C PRO A 174 11.97 -0.48 -22.31
N VAL A 175 13.26 -0.25 -22.14
CA VAL A 175 13.79 0.49 -20.99
C VAL A 175 13.23 1.91 -21.03
N ASP A 176 12.72 2.36 -19.90
CA ASP A 176 12.18 3.72 -19.73
C ASP A 176 13.35 4.70 -19.51
N ALA A 177 13.97 5.11 -20.61
CA ALA A 177 15.08 6.05 -20.63
C ALA A 177 14.78 7.15 -21.67
N PRO A 178 14.37 8.36 -21.23
CA PRO A 178 14.16 9.51 -22.12
C PRO A 178 15.42 9.88 -22.92
N ALA A 179 15.23 10.43 -24.10
CA ALA A 179 16.33 10.90 -24.94
C ALA A 179 17.22 11.89 -24.16
N GLY A 180 18.55 11.80 -24.36
CA GLY A 180 19.53 12.63 -23.65
C GLY A 180 19.85 12.19 -22.22
N THR A 181 19.32 11.05 -21.75
CA THR A 181 19.68 10.47 -20.45
C THR A 181 20.54 9.23 -20.62
N ARG A 182 21.53 9.03 -19.74
CA ARG A 182 22.29 7.78 -19.69
C ARG A 182 21.69 6.85 -18.64
N ALA A 183 21.34 5.64 -19.06
CA ALA A 183 20.71 4.64 -18.20
C ALA A 183 21.76 3.69 -17.63
N PHE A 184 21.72 3.45 -16.32
CA PHE A 184 22.59 2.50 -15.60
C PHE A 184 21.73 1.38 -15.02
N ALA A 185 21.96 0.17 -15.52
CA ALA A 185 21.26 -1.01 -15.06
C ALA A 185 21.76 -1.45 -13.67
N TYR A 186 20.88 -2.14 -12.93
CA TYR A 186 21.18 -2.72 -11.63
C TYR A 186 20.46 -4.06 -11.43
N HIS A 187 19.88 -4.59 -12.48
CA HIS A 187 19.01 -5.78 -12.41
C HIS A 187 19.74 -7.09 -12.67
N THR A 188 20.95 -7.06 -13.23
CA THR A 188 21.66 -8.26 -13.67
C THR A 188 21.92 -9.22 -12.51
N TYR A 189 22.32 -8.72 -11.35
CA TYR A 189 22.54 -9.54 -10.17
C TYR A 189 21.22 -9.92 -9.44
N LEU A 190 20.18 -9.07 -9.54
CA LEU A 190 18.87 -9.32 -8.90
C LEU A 190 18.04 -10.37 -9.65
N THR A 191 18.18 -10.41 -10.97
CA THR A 191 17.33 -11.27 -11.83
C THR A 191 17.44 -12.74 -11.47
N PRO A 192 18.62 -13.38 -11.36
CA PRO A 192 18.71 -14.80 -11.04
C PRO A 192 18.19 -15.11 -9.64
N MET A 193 18.41 -14.21 -8.68
CA MET A 193 17.96 -14.39 -7.31
C MET A 193 16.43 -14.32 -7.19
N LEU A 194 15.81 -13.33 -7.85
CA LEU A 194 14.36 -13.22 -7.89
C LEU A 194 13.71 -14.32 -8.72
N ALA A 195 14.38 -14.80 -9.76
CA ALA A 195 13.92 -15.97 -10.53
C ALA A 195 13.93 -17.24 -9.68
N ALA A 196 14.98 -17.46 -8.89
CA ALA A 196 15.04 -18.58 -7.94
C ALA A 196 13.93 -18.48 -6.87
N LEU A 197 13.70 -17.27 -6.33
CA LEU A 197 12.61 -17.01 -5.39
C LEU A 197 11.24 -17.30 -6.02
N LEU A 198 11.04 -16.91 -7.28
CA LEU A 198 9.81 -17.16 -8.02
C LEU A 198 9.58 -18.66 -8.21
N VAL A 199 10.61 -19.42 -8.56
CA VAL A 199 10.53 -20.90 -8.68
C VAL A 199 10.18 -21.52 -7.33
N LEU A 200 10.84 -21.10 -6.25
CA LEU A 200 10.52 -21.58 -4.90
C LEU A 200 9.07 -21.26 -4.53
N GLN A 201 8.60 -20.06 -4.82
CA GLN A 201 7.23 -19.62 -4.57
C GLN A 201 6.19 -20.45 -5.36
N LEU A 202 6.51 -20.86 -6.61
CA LEU A 202 5.65 -21.75 -7.40
C LEU A 202 5.59 -23.17 -6.81
N ILE A 203 6.72 -23.69 -6.32
CA ILE A 203 6.78 -24.98 -5.64
C ILE A 203 5.95 -24.92 -4.36
N GLU A 204 6.17 -23.89 -3.52
CA GLU A 204 5.43 -23.68 -2.28
C GLU A 204 3.92 -23.58 -2.54
N LEU A 205 3.51 -22.79 -3.51
CA LEU A 205 2.10 -22.63 -3.91
C LEU A 205 1.48 -23.99 -4.26
N SER A 206 2.18 -24.79 -5.04
CA SER A 206 1.68 -26.13 -5.47
C SER A 206 1.55 -27.08 -4.28
N VAL A 207 2.58 -27.17 -3.44
CA VAL A 207 2.61 -28.07 -2.28
C VAL A 207 1.55 -27.66 -1.25
N VAL A 208 1.50 -26.38 -0.90
CA VAL A 208 0.54 -25.84 0.09
C VAL A 208 -0.89 -26.04 -0.41
N HIS A 209 -1.16 -25.79 -1.70
CA HIS A 209 -2.48 -25.99 -2.27
C HIS A 209 -2.93 -27.46 -2.18
N LEU A 210 -2.06 -28.40 -2.56
CA LEU A 210 -2.36 -29.83 -2.48
C LEU A 210 -2.63 -30.30 -1.05
N LEU A 211 -1.85 -29.82 -0.07
CA LEU A 211 -2.05 -30.14 1.34
C LEU A 211 -3.37 -29.57 1.86
N LEU A 212 -3.65 -28.31 1.57
CA LEU A 212 -4.86 -27.64 2.02
C LEU A 212 -6.13 -28.19 1.37
N MET A 213 -6.06 -28.69 0.14
CA MET A 213 -7.20 -29.33 -0.52
C MET A 213 -7.69 -30.56 0.25
N ARG A 214 -6.79 -31.27 0.94
CA ARG A 214 -7.17 -32.43 1.78
C ARG A 214 -7.81 -32.03 3.10
N TRP A 215 -7.50 -30.82 3.61
CA TRP A 215 -8.02 -30.33 4.87
C TRP A 215 -9.30 -29.51 4.69
N SER A 216 -9.26 -28.50 3.81
CA SER A 216 -10.41 -27.63 3.51
C SER A 216 -10.32 -27.06 2.11
N PRO A 217 -11.14 -27.51 1.15
CA PRO A 217 -11.15 -27.01 -0.22
C PRO A 217 -11.36 -25.48 -0.29
N SER A 218 -12.25 -24.94 0.53
CA SER A 218 -12.53 -23.49 0.54
C SER A 218 -11.32 -22.67 0.94
N ILE A 219 -10.58 -23.09 1.97
CA ILE A 219 -9.35 -22.43 2.41
C ILE A 219 -8.27 -22.59 1.34
N ALA A 220 -8.15 -23.78 0.71
CA ALA A 220 -7.20 -24.03 -0.35
C ALA A 220 -7.34 -23.05 -1.52
N TRP A 221 -8.57 -22.79 -1.98
CA TRP A 221 -8.83 -21.82 -3.06
C TRP A 221 -8.52 -20.37 -2.67
N ILE A 222 -8.82 -19.97 -1.43
CA ILE A 222 -8.47 -18.62 -0.94
C ILE A 222 -6.96 -18.44 -0.90
N ILE A 223 -6.24 -19.41 -0.33
CA ILE A 223 -4.76 -19.35 -0.24
C ILE A 223 -4.14 -19.40 -1.63
N LEU A 224 -4.66 -20.24 -2.55
CA LEU A 224 -4.21 -20.26 -3.94
C LEU A 224 -4.34 -18.87 -4.61
N GLY A 225 -5.48 -18.21 -4.42
CA GLY A 225 -5.70 -16.86 -4.95
C GLY A 225 -4.70 -15.85 -4.40
N LEU A 226 -4.46 -15.85 -3.08
CA LEU A 226 -3.49 -14.96 -2.44
C LEU A 226 -2.04 -15.25 -2.89
N SER A 227 -1.67 -16.52 -2.98
CA SER A 227 -0.33 -16.92 -3.43
C SER A 227 -0.10 -16.59 -4.91
N THR A 228 -1.10 -16.79 -5.77
CA THR A 228 -1.07 -16.39 -7.19
C THR A 228 -0.89 -14.89 -7.33
N TRP A 229 -1.58 -14.10 -6.49
CA TRP A 229 -1.37 -12.65 -6.41
C TRP A 229 0.08 -12.31 -6.08
N GLY A 230 0.68 -12.99 -5.10
CA GLY A 230 2.09 -12.84 -4.73
C GLY A 230 3.04 -13.16 -5.88
N VAL A 231 2.78 -14.24 -6.63
CA VAL A 231 3.54 -14.63 -7.84
C VAL A 231 3.49 -13.52 -8.89
N ILE A 232 2.30 -13.00 -9.21
CA ILE A 232 2.13 -11.90 -10.17
C ILE A 232 2.90 -10.65 -9.71
N TRP A 233 2.88 -10.37 -8.41
CA TRP A 233 3.59 -9.24 -7.81
C TRP A 233 5.12 -9.41 -7.95
N THR A 234 5.64 -10.61 -7.71
CA THR A 234 7.08 -10.94 -7.89
C THR A 234 7.50 -10.79 -9.35
N ILE A 235 6.68 -11.25 -10.30
CA ILE A 235 6.91 -11.06 -11.74
C ILE A 235 6.92 -9.57 -12.11
N ALA A 236 5.97 -8.79 -11.58
CA ALA A 236 5.91 -7.35 -11.81
C ALA A 236 7.13 -6.63 -11.27
N LEU A 237 7.59 -7.03 -10.08
CA LEU A 237 8.80 -6.49 -9.46
C LEU A 237 10.04 -6.75 -10.31
N LEU A 238 10.23 -8.00 -10.75
CA LEU A 238 11.34 -8.42 -11.62
C LEU A 238 11.36 -7.62 -12.93
N LYS A 239 10.19 -7.47 -13.58
CA LYS A 239 10.07 -6.64 -14.79
C LYS A 239 10.36 -5.18 -14.51
N SER A 240 9.89 -4.64 -13.37
CA SER A 240 10.09 -3.23 -13.02
C SER A 240 11.55 -2.85 -12.88
N PHE A 241 12.40 -3.74 -12.36
CA PHE A 241 13.84 -3.51 -12.25
C PHE A 241 14.52 -3.39 -13.61
N ARG A 242 14.10 -4.20 -14.58
CA ARG A 242 14.61 -4.11 -15.96
C ARG A 242 14.15 -2.84 -16.68
N ILE A 243 12.88 -2.45 -16.50
CA ILE A 243 12.27 -1.33 -17.21
C ILE A 243 12.72 0.01 -16.66
N LYS A 244 13.03 0.11 -15.35
CA LYS A 244 13.35 1.35 -14.66
C LYS A 244 14.80 1.37 -14.14
N PRO A 245 15.80 1.59 -14.99
CA PRO A 245 17.18 1.78 -14.56
C PRO A 245 17.37 3.10 -13.81
N VAL A 246 18.52 3.27 -13.15
CA VAL A 246 18.96 4.57 -12.65
C VAL A 246 19.33 5.43 -13.86
N LEU A 247 18.84 6.69 -13.90
CA LEU A 247 19.14 7.60 -15.00
C LEU A 247 20.03 8.74 -14.54
N LEU A 248 21.08 8.99 -15.30
CA LEU A 248 21.90 10.17 -15.18
C LEU A 248 21.42 11.21 -16.20
N LYS A 249 20.79 12.28 -15.72
CA LYS A 249 20.38 13.46 -16.49
C LYS A 249 21.48 14.52 -16.44
N ASN A 250 21.34 15.61 -17.21
CA ASN A 250 22.37 16.66 -17.26
C ASN A 250 22.65 17.35 -15.92
N ARG A 251 21.62 17.49 -15.06
CA ARG A 251 21.72 18.20 -13.77
C ARG A 251 21.26 17.37 -12.57
N SER A 252 20.83 16.15 -12.76
CA SER A 252 20.29 15.31 -11.69
C SER A 252 20.52 13.83 -11.92
N VAL A 253 20.63 13.08 -10.84
CA VAL A 253 20.58 11.62 -10.81
C VAL A 253 19.15 11.22 -10.46
N HIS A 254 18.46 10.57 -11.39
CA HIS A 254 17.12 10.03 -11.14
C HIS A 254 17.26 8.59 -10.61
N VAL A 255 17.17 8.47 -9.30
CA VAL A 255 17.29 7.19 -8.59
C VAL A 255 15.97 6.46 -8.64
N ARG A 256 15.95 5.31 -9.31
CA ARG A 256 14.79 4.44 -9.42
C ARG A 256 15.16 3.03 -9.00
N THR A 257 14.36 2.43 -8.13
CA THR A 257 14.49 1.02 -7.75
C THR A 257 13.17 0.32 -8.05
N GLY A 258 12.99 -0.03 -9.33
CA GLY A 258 11.76 -0.59 -9.85
C GLY A 258 10.54 0.30 -9.54
N MET A 259 9.55 -0.27 -8.86
CA MET A 259 8.36 0.44 -8.39
C MET A 259 8.44 0.87 -6.92
N ILE A 260 9.57 0.58 -6.22
CA ILE A 260 9.72 0.81 -4.78
C ILE A 260 10.15 2.24 -4.48
N TYR A 261 11.14 2.75 -5.22
CA TYR A 261 11.65 4.11 -5.07
C TYR A 261 11.74 4.81 -6.43
N ASP A 262 11.41 6.11 -6.42
CA ASP A 262 11.43 6.96 -7.61
C ASP A 262 11.59 8.42 -7.14
N PHE A 263 12.82 8.96 -7.21
CA PHE A 263 13.15 10.33 -6.79
C PHE A 263 14.39 10.85 -7.49
N GLU A 264 14.55 12.17 -7.54
CA GLU A 264 15.68 12.85 -8.17
C GLU A 264 16.61 13.49 -7.13
N ILE A 265 17.91 13.41 -7.39
CA ILE A 265 18.98 14.05 -6.63
C ILE A 265 19.67 15.03 -7.56
N PRO A 266 19.68 16.35 -7.28
CA PRO A 266 20.48 17.31 -8.03
C PRO A 266 21.97 16.99 -7.90
N ILE A 267 22.74 17.07 -9.00
CA ILE A 267 24.19 16.74 -8.97
C ILE A 267 24.94 17.67 -8.03
N ASN A 268 24.58 18.94 -7.99
CA ASN A 268 25.18 19.93 -7.10
C ASN A 268 24.91 19.69 -5.59
N SER A 269 23.96 18.84 -5.25
CA SER A 269 23.71 18.43 -3.86
C SER A 269 24.53 17.20 -3.44
N ILE A 270 25.29 16.59 -4.33
CA ILE A 270 26.17 15.46 -4.05
C ILE A 270 27.53 16.00 -3.57
N ALA A 271 27.83 15.75 -2.30
CA ALA A 271 29.09 16.19 -1.69
C ALA A 271 30.24 15.23 -1.99
N ASP A 272 29.95 13.93 -2.07
CA ASP A 272 30.98 12.90 -2.26
C ASP A 272 30.38 11.65 -2.92
N THR A 273 31.20 11.01 -3.77
CA THR A 273 30.83 9.77 -4.45
C THR A 273 31.96 8.75 -4.22
N ARG A 274 31.60 7.64 -3.58
CA ARG A 274 32.55 6.57 -3.25
C ARG A 274 32.17 5.25 -3.92
N THR A 275 33.19 4.52 -4.35
CA THR A 275 33.09 3.12 -4.72
C THR A 275 33.32 2.26 -3.47
N GLY A 276 32.36 1.36 -3.17
CA GLY A 276 32.36 0.55 -1.95
C GLY A 276 31.61 1.19 -0.78
N PHE A 277 31.58 0.49 0.35
CA PHE A 277 30.91 0.92 1.58
C PHE A 277 31.52 0.25 2.81
N THR A 278 31.34 0.88 3.98
CA THR A 278 31.56 0.25 5.28
C THR A 278 30.22 0.06 5.97
N SER A 279 29.97 -1.11 6.57
CA SER A 279 28.69 -1.44 7.23
C SER A 279 28.28 -0.42 8.28
N ASP A 280 29.25 0.11 9.04
CA ASP A 280 29.04 1.11 10.08
C ASP A 280 28.61 2.47 9.53
N GLU A 281 29.07 2.82 8.33
CA GLU A 281 28.69 4.06 7.66
C GLU A 281 27.19 4.04 7.23
N LEU A 282 26.69 2.90 6.76
CA LEU A 282 25.28 2.73 6.39
C LEU A 282 24.36 2.86 7.59
N ALA A 283 24.77 2.38 8.75
CA ALA A 283 23.98 2.44 9.99
C ALA A 283 23.96 3.86 10.61
N THR A 284 25.11 4.56 10.58
CA THR A 284 25.30 5.82 11.30
C THR A 284 24.84 7.05 10.51
N ALA A 285 24.93 7.04 9.18
CA ALA A 285 24.80 8.25 8.36
C ALA A 285 23.40 8.47 7.73
N ARG A 286 22.33 7.80 8.17
CA ARG A 286 21.00 7.87 7.53
C ARG A 286 21.03 7.65 6.00
N ILE A 287 21.94 6.79 5.54
CA ILE A 287 22.08 6.42 4.13
C ILE A 287 20.93 5.47 3.76
N LEU A 288 20.28 5.73 2.63
CA LEU A 288 19.26 4.85 2.08
C LEU A 288 19.95 3.74 1.26
N ASN A 289 19.96 2.52 1.79
CA ASN A 289 20.49 1.38 1.05
C ASN A 289 19.44 0.87 0.05
N LEU A 290 19.74 0.99 -1.24
CA LEU A 290 18.95 0.51 -2.36
C LEU A 290 19.59 -0.71 -3.07
N ALA A 291 20.71 -1.23 -2.55
CA ALA A 291 21.30 -2.49 -2.99
C ALA A 291 20.52 -3.66 -2.40
N LEU A 292 19.36 -3.96 -2.99
CA LEU A 292 18.47 -5.02 -2.55
C LEU A 292 19.23 -6.37 -2.57
N MET A 293 19.20 -7.10 -1.45
CA MET A 293 19.76 -8.46 -1.30
C MET A 293 21.25 -8.57 -1.70
N SER A 294 22.00 -7.46 -1.64
CA SER A 294 23.41 -7.40 -2.04
C SER A 294 24.13 -6.24 -1.35
N SER A 295 25.45 -6.22 -1.46
CA SER A 295 26.29 -5.12 -1.00
C SER A 295 26.32 -3.98 -2.03
N PRO A 296 26.15 -2.71 -1.64
CA PRO A 296 26.26 -1.58 -2.54
C PRO A 296 27.70 -1.45 -3.08
N ASN A 297 27.83 -0.97 -4.32
CA ASN A 297 29.12 -0.69 -4.95
C ASN A 297 29.32 0.80 -5.27
N VAL A 298 28.28 1.62 -5.11
CA VAL A 298 28.34 3.07 -5.23
C VAL A 298 27.59 3.71 -4.08
N THR A 299 28.20 4.68 -3.41
CA THR A 299 27.57 5.47 -2.37
C THR A 299 27.63 6.95 -2.73
N LEU A 300 26.46 7.60 -2.79
CA LEU A 300 26.32 9.03 -2.99
C LEU A 300 26.04 9.69 -1.63
N ARG A 301 26.91 10.56 -1.16
CA ARG A 301 26.70 11.37 0.04
C ARG A 301 26.20 12.75 -0.37
N LEU A 302 25.17 13.23 0.34
CA LEU A 302 24.57 14.52 0.06
C LEU A 302 25.16 15.57 0.99
N ALA A 303 25.36 16.79 0.48
CA ALA A 303 25.81 17.94 1.26
C ALA A 303 24.74 18.31 2.31
N GLU A 304 23.47 18.25 1.94
CA GLU A 304 22.33 18.47 2.84
C GLU A 304 21.34 17.30 2.76
N PRO A 305 20.70 16.94 3.89
CA PRO A 305 19.69 15.87 3.90
C PRO A 305 18.45 16.24 3.09
N ILE A 306 18.07 15.40 2.14
CA ILE A 306 16.86 15.57 1.33
C ILE A 306 15.70 14.74 1.89
N THR A 307 14.47 15.20 1.65
CA THR A 307 13.25 14.46 2.04
C THR A 307 12.69 13.73 0.84
N ILE A 308 12.69 12.41 0.90
CA ILE A 308 12.09 11.54 -0.11
C ILE A 308 10.75 10.98 0.35
N ARG A 309 9.92 10.53 -0.61
CA ARG A 309 8.71 9.75 -0.34
C ARG A 309 9.02 8.26 -0.54
N THR A 310 8.72 7.46 0.48
CA THR A 310 8.79 6.00 0.39
C THR A 310 7.57 5.45 -0.38
N PHE A 311 7.62 4.18 -0.79
CA PHE A 311 6.49 3.48 -1.40
C PHE A 311 5.19 3.59 -0.57
N SER A 312 5.30 3.54 0.76
CA SER A 312 4.15 3.71 1.67
C SER A 312 3.63 5.15 1.77
N GLY A 313 4.24 6.11 1.03
CA GLY A 313 3.88 7.53 1.06
C GLY A 313 4.43 8.31 2.25
N ARG A 314 5.18 7.67 3.16
CA ARG A 314 5.86 8.33 4.29
C ARG A 314 7.02 9.18 3.79
N ARG A 315 7.24 10.32 4.45
CA ARG A 315 8.41 11.15 4.21
C ARG A 315 9.59 10.63 5.03
N LYS A 316 10.75 10.45 4.41
CA LYS A 316 12.00 10.04 5.06
C LYS A 316 13.10 11.03 4.68
N LYS A 317 13.82 11.57 5.68
CA LYS A 317 15.04 12.37 5.45
C LYS A 317 16.21 11.41 5.28
N ILE A 318 17.00 11.61 4.23
CA ILE A 318 18.19 10.84 3.91
C ILE A 318 19.36 11.76 3.68
N SER A 319 20.58 11.36 4.13
CA SER A 319 21.83 12.06 3.94
C SER A 319 22.70 11.43 2.83
N GLY A 320 22.23 10.35 2.21
CA GLY A 320 22.92 9.68 1.13
C GLY A 320 22.12 8.49 0.61
N VAL A 321 22.60 7.93 -0.51
CA VAL A 321 22.03 6.77 -1.17
C VAL A 321 23.14 5.80 -1.53
N ALA A 322 22.98 4.55 -1.17
CA ALA A 322 23.85 3.45 -1.54
C ALA A 322 23.18 2.59 -2.61
N LEU A 323 23.84 2.41 -3.73
CA LEU A 323 23.36 1.73 -4.92
C LEU A 323 24.24 0.52 -5.24
N ARG A 324 23.68 -0.46 -5.91
CA ARG A 324 24.43 -1.47 -6.63
C ARG A 324 24.11 -1.36 -8.11
N LEU A 325 25.08 -0.89 -8.91
CA LEU A 325 24.96 -0.73 -10.35
C LEU A 325 25.76 -1.81 -11.06
N ASP A 326 25.30 -2.27 -12.23
CA ASP A 326 26.02 -3.26 -13.04
C ASP A 326 27.31 -2.67 -13.60
N ASP A 327 27.31 -1.36 -13.98
CA ASP A 327 28.47 -0.56 -14.39
C ASP A 327 28.69 0.61 -13.42
N SER A 328 29.29 0.33 -12.27
CA SER A 328 29.58 1.33 -11.25
C SER A 328 30.67 2.30 -11.65
N SER A 329 31.73 1.82 -12.36
CA SER A 329 32.86 2.64 -12.82
C SER A 329 32.42 3.65 -13.88
N GLY A 330 31.66 3.20 -14.87
CA GLY A 330 31.07 4.07 -15.89
C GLY A 330 30.13 5.13 -15.30
N PHE A 331 29.37 4.77 -14.26
CA PHE A 331 28.51 5.72 -13.56
C PHE A 331 29.31 6.82 -12.85
N VAL A 332 30.32 6.44 -12.06
CA VAL A 332 31.17 7.41 -11.31
C VAL A 332 31.91 8.33 -12.26
N THR A 333 32.48 7.78 -13.32
CA THR A 333 33.22 8.58 -14.34
C THR A 333 32.27 9.58 -15.03
N GLU A 334 31.11 9.15 -15.43
CA GLU A 334 30.15 10.03 -16.11
C GLU A 334 29.52 11.07 -15.14
N LEU A 335 29.34 10.71 -13.88
CA LEU A 335 28.87 11.64 -12.85
C LEU A 335 29.92 12.75 -12.61
N ALA A 336 31.18 12.37 -12.45
CA ALA A 336 32.28 13.32 -12.27
C ALA A 336 32.51 14.28 -13.47
N ARG A 337 32.11 13.85 -14.69
CA ARG A 337 32.16 14.73 -15.88
C ARG A 337 31.03 15.79 -15.87
N ARG A 338 29.97 15.57 -15.10
CA ARG A 338 28.78 16.46 -15.05
C ARG A 338 28.71 17.27 -13.76
N SER A 339 29.48 16.94 -12.74
CA SER A 339 29.67 17.72 -11.49
C SER A 339 30.64 18.87 -11.72
#